data_af847cbfb9ab6e939b613d2f3459a8f9
#
_entry.id   af847cbfb9ab6e939b613d2f3459a8f9
#
_cell.length_a   1.000
_cell.length_b   1.000
_cell.length_c   1.000
_cell.angle_alpha   90.00
_cell.angle_beta   90.00
_cell.angle_gamma   90.00
#
_symmetry.space_group_name_H-M   'P 1'
#
loop_
_entity.id
_entity.type
_entity.pdbx_description
1 polymer ?
#
loop_
_entity_poly.entity_id
_entity_poly.type
_entity_poly.pdbx_seq_one_letter_code
_entity_poly.pdbx_strand_id
1 'polypeptide(L)'
;MKDIQDYSSIYLFFRTNGKDTLVEVNRKNSISSTNWIFHIDKRLPLRLVVPEIIKLQAKKEGSAHKSETSENYFSYSDSVHKNLAFIPFTKLQFKLTSPKSDSIVYFSKNGDAFHKLKNNTAATGLGFDKNMSFEEYIQYKIAIQQLNLQNVSEAEFIY
;
A
#
# COMPACT_ATOMS: atom_id res chain seq x y z
N MET A 1 15.64 12.10 6.59
CA MET A 1 14.63 11.86 5.54
C MET A 1 15.34 11.37 4.30
N LYS A 2 14.96 10.21 3.75
CA LYS A 2 15.59 9.70 2.52
C LYS A 2 15.07 10.52 1.34
N ASP A 3 15.96 11.25 0.68
CA ASP A 3 15.62 11.96 -0.54
C ASP A 3 15.52 10.95 -1.69
N ILE A 4 14.34 10.84 -2.32
CA ILE A 4 14.11 9.90 -3.41
C ILE A 4 14.50 10.59 -4.70
N GLN A 5 15.57 10.08 -5.32
CA GLN A 5 16.08 10.56 -6.59
C GLN A 5 15.43 9.79 -7.76
N ASP A 6 15.47 10.38 -8.95
CA ASP A 6 14.99 9.75 -10.20
C ASP A 6 13.63 9.06 -10.04
N TYR A 7 12.59 9.83 -9.83
CA TYR A 7 11.25 9.28 -9.61
C TYR A 7 10.23 9.74 -10.65
N SER A 8 9.24 8.90 -10.86
CA SER A 8 8.00 9.21 -11.57
C SER A 8 6.82 9.23 -10.61
N SER A 9 6.01 10.28 -10.68
CA SER A 9 4.79 10.39 -9.85
C SER A 9 3.61 9.69 -10.52
N ILE A 10 2.88 8.90 -9.75
CA ILE A 10 1.64 8.25 -10.14
C ILE A 10 0.54 8.71 -9.21
N TYR A 11 -0.58 9.16 -9.77
CA TYR A 11 -1.70 9.70 -9.01
C TYR A 11 -2.93 8.82 -9.13
N LEU A 12 -3.55 8.52 -8.00
CA LEU A 12 -4.87 7.91 -7.92
C LEU A 12 -5.83 8.94 -7.29
N PHE A 13 -6.73 9.48 -8.10
CA PHE A 13 -7.68 10.51 -7.70
C PHE A 13 -9.03 9.92 -7.35
N PHE A 14 -9.64 10.49 -6.33
CA PHE A 14 -11.04 10.25 -5.99
C PHE A 14 -11.95 10.96 -6.98
N ARG A 15 -12.90 10.23 -7.55
CA ARG A 15 -13.95 10.75 -8.41
C ARG A 15 -15.29 10.21 -7.95
N THR A 16 -16.34 10.95 -8.26
CA THR A 16 -17.72 10.52 -8.05
C THR A 16 -18.49 10.51 -9.36
N ASN A 17 -19.36 9.51 -9.52
CA ASN A 17 -20.36 9.45 -10.58
C ASN A 17 -21.72 9.17 -9.92
N GLY A 18 -22.51 10.23 -9.70
CA GLY A 18 -23.72 10.12 -8.90
C GLY A 18 -23.42 9.66 -7.46
N LYS A 19 -23.87 8.46 -7.09
CA LYS A 19 -23.63 7.86 -5.76
C LYS A 19 -22.36 6.99 -5.71
N ASP A 20 -21.74 6.73 -6.86
CA ASP A 20 -20.62 5.80 -6.96
C ASP A 20 -19.28 6.53 -6.75
N THR A 21 -18.38 5.88 -6.02
CA THR A 21 -16.99 6.30 -5.88
C THR A 21 -16.15 5.61 -6.96
N LEU A 22 -15.36 6.39 -7.68
CA LEU A 22 -14.47 5.91 -8.73
C LEU A 22 -13.02 6.32 -8.43
N VAL A 23 -12.08 5.59 -9.00
CA VAL A 23 -10.67 5.94 -9.02
C VAL A 23 -10.24 6.36 -10.42
N GLU A 24 -9.54 7.49 -10.53
CA GLU A 24 -8.91 7.95 -11.75
C GLU A 24 -7.39 7.86 -11.61
N VAL A 25 -6.75 7.12 -12.52
CA VAL A 25 -5.30 6.93 -12.53
C VAL A 25 -4.63 7.87 -13.50
N ASN A 26 -3.68 8.66 -13.03
CA ASN A 26 -2.81 9.47 -13.86
C ASN A 26 -1.35 8.99 -13.72
N ARG A 27 -0.80 8.49 -14.85
CA ARG A 27 0.57 7.97 -14.95
C ARG A 27 1.29 8.45 -16.22
N LYS A 28 0.92 9.61 -16.73
CA LYS A 28 1.37 10.11 -18.04
C LYS A 28 2.89 10.12 -18.22
N ASN A 29 3.62 10.38 -17.16
CA ASN A 29 5.08 10.50 -17.18
C ASN A 29 5.79 9.39 -16.42
N SER A 30 5.16 8.20 -16.29
CA SER A 30 5.77 7.08 -15.58
C SER A 30 6.84 6.39 -16.44
N ILE A 31 8.08 6.39 -15.95
CA ILE A 31 9.22 5.75 -16.60
C ILE A 31 9.60 4.51 -15.78
N SER A 32 9.62 3.34 -16.41
CA SER A 32 9.79 2.05 -15.70
C SER A 32 11.17 1.88 -15.04
N SER A 33 12.18 2.59 -15.52
CA SER A 33 13.53 2.57 -14.93
C SER A 33 13.68 3.44 -13.67
N THR A 34 12.70 4.30 -13.38
CA THR A 34 12.72 5.21 -12.23
C THR A 34 12.02 4.62 -11.00
N ASN A 35 12.28 5.20 -9.83
CA ASN A 35 11.43 4.99 -8.66
C ASN A 35 10.01 5.51 -8.94
N TRP A 36 8.99 4.80 -8.45
CA TRP A 36 7.62 5.24 -8.59
C TRP A 36 7.07 5.69 -7.24
N ILE A 37 6.56 6.91 -7.20
CA ILE A 37 5.88 7.46 -6.02
C ILE A 37 4.39 7.54 -6.30
N PHE A 38 3.61 6.80 -5.52
CA PHE A 38 2.16 6.75 -5.62
C PHE A 38 1.54 7.77 -4.68
N HIS A 39 0.87 8.75 -5.25
CA HIS A 39 0.07 9.75 -4.56
C HIS A 39 -1.40 9.35 -4.64
N ILE A 40 -1.92 8.80 -3.56
CA ILE A 40 -3.26 8.21 -3.52
C ILE A 40 -4.16 9.06 -2.64
N ASP A 41 -5.33 9.42 -3.17
CA ASP A 41 -6.32 10.15 -2.39
C ASP A 41 -6.74 9.32 -1.17
N LYS A 42 -6.60 9.89 0.00
CA LYS A 42 -6.81 9.24 1.29
C LYS A 42 -8.22 8.67 1.49
N ARG A 43 -9.22 9.20 0.77
CA ARG A 43 -10.62 8.79 0.86
C ARG A 43 -10.93 7.51 0.08
N LEU A 44 -10.05 7.11 -0.85
CA LEU A 44 -10.27 5.93 -1.69
C LEU A 44 -10.27 4.66 -0.86
N PRO A 45 -11.28 3.79 -1.02
CA PRO A 45 -11.28 2.47 -0.38
C PRO A 45 -10.29 1.53 -1.06
N LEU A 46 -9.72 0.59 -0.29
CA LEU A 46 -8.73 -0.36 -0.80
C LEU A 46 -9.25 -1.20 -1.97
N ARG A 47 -10.55 -1.51 -2.02
CA ARG A 47 -11.18 -2.24 -3.14
C ARG A 47 -11.01 -1.54 -4.49
N LEU A 48 -10.81 -0.22 -4.51
CA LEU A 48 -10.54 0.54 -5.73
C LEU A 48 -9.05 0.79 -5.97
N VAL A 49 -8.29 1.00 -4.90
CA VAL A 49 -6.85 1.32 -4.95
C VAL A 49 -6.03 0.09 -5.33
N VAL A 50 -6.21 -1.02 -4.63
CA VAL A 50 -5.32 -2.18 -4.74
C VAL A 50 -5.34 -2.85 -6.13
N PRO A 51 -6.49 -3.02 -6.82
CA PRO A 51 -6.47 -3.54 -8.18
C PRO A 51 -5.63 -2.69 -9.15
N GLU A 52 -5.65 -1.37 -9.00
CA GLU A 52 -4.84 -0.47 -9.84
C GLU A 52 -3.34 -0.59 -9.50
N ILE A 53 -2.99 -0.72 -8.22
CA ILE A 53 -1.60 -0.96 -7.80
C ILE A 53 -1.09 -2.27 -8.39
N ILE A 54 -1.85 -3.35 -8.32
CA ILE A 54 -1.48 -4.66 -8.88
C ILE A 54 -1.19 -4.54 -10.39
N LYS A 55 -2.05 -3.87 -11.14
CA LYS A 55 -1.86 -3.63 -12.58
C LYS A 55 -0.58 -2.85 -12.86
N LEU A 56 -0.33 -1.80 -12.10
CA LEU A 56 0.84 -0.94 -12.27
C LEU A 56 2.13 -1.64 -11.88
N GLN A 57 2.14 -2.41 -10.80
CA GLN A 57 3.27 -3.26 -10.43
C GLN A 57 3.60 -4.26 -11.54
N ALA A 58 2.59 -4.99 -12.03
CA ALA A 58 2.77 -5.96 -13.11
C ALA A 58 3.31 -5.30 -14.39
N LYS A 59 2.82 -4.11 -14.72
CA LYS A 59 3.30 -3.35 -15.88
C LYS A 59 4.78 -2.95 -15.74
N LYS A 60 5.19 -2.47 -14.55
CA LYS A 60 6.58 -2.10 -14.28
C LYS A 60 7.49 -3.33 -14.34
N GLU A 61 7.10 -4.42 -13.69
CA GLU A 61 7.85 -5.69 -13.68
C GLU A 61 8.02 -6.29 -15.06
N GLY A 62 7.01 -6.20 -15.93
CA GLY A 62 7.06 -6.69 -17.31
C GLY A 62 7.79 -5.78 -18.30
N SER A 63 8.26 -4.61 -17.89
CA SER A 63 8.95 -3.68 -18.76
C SER A 63 10.39 -4.10 -19.05
N ALA A 64 10.80 -4.06 -20.32
CA ALA A 64 12.18 -4.29 -20.72
C ALA A 64 13.16 -3.20 -20.21
N HIS A 65 12.65 -2.05 -19.82
CA HIS A 65 13.42 -0.91 -19.32
C HIS A 65 13.41 -0.79 -17.78
N LYS A 66 12.87 -1.78 -17.08
CA LYS A 66 12.88 -1.79 -15.61
C LYS A 66 14.32 -1.79 -15.08
N SER A 67 14.58 -0.93 -14.09
CA SER A 67 15.81 -1.00 -13.29
C SER A 67 15.60 -1.93 -12.10
N GLU A 68 16.55 -2.83 -11.83
CA GLU A 68 16.52 -3.73 -10.66
C GLU A 68 16.61 -2.99 -9.34
N THR A 69 17.16 -1.77 -9.36
CA THR A 69 17.32 -0.93 -8.16
C THR A 69 16.16 0.04 -7.93
N SER A 70 15.23 0.15 -8.89
CA SER A 70 14.09 1.04 -8.76
C SER A 70 13.03 0.48 -7.80
N GLU A 71 12.47 1.35 -6.97
CA GLU A 71 11.51 0.98 -5.95
C GLU A 71 10.15 1.69 -6.14
N ASN A 72 9.13 1.19 -5.45
CA ASN A 72 7.81 1.77 -5.38
C ASN A 72 7.54 2.28 -3.96
N TYR A 73 7.00 3.49 -3.85
CA TYR A 73 6.69 4.13 -2.58
C TYR A 73 5.25 4.63 -2.55
N PHE A 74 4.60 4.49 -1.40
CA PHE A 74 3.43 5.29 -1.06
C PHE A 74 3.88 6.60 -0.42
N SER A 75 3.31 7.72 -0.87
CA SER A 75 3.47 8.99 -0.19
C SER A 75 2.34 9.21 0.82
N TYR A 76 2.66 9.85 1.93
CA TYR A 76 1.67 10.27 2.92
C TYR A 76 2.12 11.54 3.62
N SER A 77 1.14 12.30 4.16
CA SER A 77 1.44 13.49 4.95
C SER A 77 1.79 13.09 6.38
N ASP A 78 3.03 13.38 6.78
CA ASP A 78 3.46 13.21 8.16
C ASP A 78 3.05 14.45 8.97
N SER A 79 2.02 14.29 9.81
CA SER A 79 1.48 15.38 10.62
C SER A 79 2.43 15.83 11.74
N VAL A 80 3.31 14.94 12.19
CA VAL A 80 4.29 15.25 13.26
C VAL A 80 5.41 16.14 12.74
N HIS A 81 6.00 15.78 11.62
CA HIS A 81 7.10 16.53 11.00
C HIS A 81 6.65 17.57 9.97
N LYS A 82 5.34 17.65 9.70
CA LYS A 82 4.72 18.59 8.73
C LYS A 82 5.35 18.52 7.34
N ASN A 83 5.68 17.31 6.90
CA ASN A 83 6.27 17.06 5.59
C ASN A 83 5.66 15.84 4.91
N LEU A 84 6.06 15.60 3.67
CA LEU A 84 5.72 14.41 2.93
C LEU A 84 6.69 13.28 3.32
N ALA A 85 6.14 12.12 3.66
CA ALA A 85 6.91 10.92 3.96
C ALA A 85 6.56 9.78 3.01
N PHE A 86 7.39 8.74 2.99
CA PHE A 86 7.29 7.66 2.01
C PHE A 86 7.41 6.29 2.67
N ILE A 87 6.57 5.36 2.25
CA ILE A 87 6.61 3.95 2.66
C ILE A 87 6.97 3.10 1.44
N PRO A 88 8.09 2.36 1.43
CA PRO A 88 8.42 1.45 0.34
C PRO A 88 7.46 0.25 0.34
N PHE A 89 7.00 -0.15 -0.85
CA PHE A 89 6.14 -1.32 -1.01
C PHE A 89 6.53 -2.22 -2.19
N THR A 90 7.71 -2.06 -2.73
CA THR A 90 8.19 -2.80 -3.91
C THR A 90 8.03 -4.31 -3.77
N LYS A 91 8.28 -4.84 -2.58
CA LYS A 91 8.22 -6.28 -2.29
C LYS A 91 6.83 -6.77 -1.89
N LEU A 92 5.89 -5.87 -1.62
CA LEU A 92 4.55 -6.25 -1.21
C LEU A 92 3.79 -6.93 -2.35
N GLN A 93 3.18 -8.06 -2.03
CA GLN A 93 2.31 -8.82 -2.92
C GLN A 93 0.87 -8.73 -2.41
N PHE A 94 0.04 -8.01 -3.12
CA PHE A 94 -1.37 -7.86 -2.79
C PHE A 94 -2.19 -9.02 -3.33
N LYS A 95 -3.03 -9.61 -2.47
CA LYS A 95 -3.94 -10.70 -2.80
C LYS A 95 -5.39 -10.25 -2.55
N LEU A 96 -6.21 -10.23 -3.60
CA LEU A 96 -7.63 -9.84 -3.53
C LEU A 96 -8.50 -11.04 -3.08
N THR A 97 -8.18 -11.62 -1.95
CA THR A 97 -8.87 -12.79 -1.43
C THR A 97 -8.81 -12.81 0.10
N SER A 98 -9.77 -13.52 0.70
CA SER A 98 -9.76 -13.80 2.13
C SER A 98 -9.13 -15.18 2.37
N PRO A 99 -7.88 -15.27 2.83
CA PRO A 99 -7.27 -16.55 3.11
C PRO A 99 -7.90 -17.20 4.35
N LYS A 100 -8.03 -18.50 4.33
CA LYS A 100 -8.43 -19.31 5.50
C LYS A 100 -7.17 -19.77 6.21
N SER A 101 -6.62 -18.95 7.10
CA SER A 101 -5.41 -19.30 7.84
C SER A 101 -5.39 -18.61 9.20
N ASP A 102 -5.01 -19.34 10.23
CA ASP A 102 -4.83 -18.81 11.59
C ASP A 102 -3.58 -17.92 11.73
N SER A 103 -2.69 -17.94 10.72
CA SER A 103 -1.49 -17.09 10.67
C SER A 103 -1.72 -15.71 10.03
N ILE A 104 -2.97 -15.33 9.78
CA ILE A 104 -3.32 -14.01 9.27
C ILE A 104 -3.89 -13.14 10.38
N VAL A 105 -3.37 -11.94 10.53
CA VAL A 105 -3.95 -10.90 11.39
C VAL A 105 -4.76 -9.94 10.53
N TYR A 106 -6.06 -9.83 10.84
CA TYR A 106 -7.01 -9.02 10.09
C TYR A 106 -7.22 -7.65 10.74
N PHE A 107 -7.05 -6.61 9.96
CA PHE A 107 -7.27 -5.22 10.35
C PHE A 107 -8.64 -4.76 9.86
N SER A 108 -9.49 -4.37 10.80
CA SER A 108 -10.81 -3.77 10.56
C SER A 108 -11.07 -2.69 11.60
N LYS A 109 -12.12 -1.88 11.41
CA LYS A 109 -12.45 -0.76 12.30
C LYS A 109 -12.65 -1.13 13.77
N ASN A 110 -12.98 -2.39 14.07
CA ASN A 110 -13.38 -2.84 15.41
C ASN A 110 -12.49 -3.96 15.97
N GLY A 111 -11.29 -4.16 15.45
CA GLY A 111 -10.44 -5.30 15.79
C GLY A 111 -9.26 -4.97 16.69
N ASP A 112 -8.88 -5.96 17.53
CA ASP A 112 -7.69 -5.91 18.38
C ASP A 112 -6.47 -6.55 17.66
N ALA A 113 -6.26 -6.10 16.40
CA ALA A 113 -5.25 -6.66 15.52
C ALA A 113 -3.82 -6.46 16.04
N PHE A 114 -3.53 -5.31 16.65
CA PHE A 114 -2.20 -5.02 17.17
C PHE A 114 -1.79 -5.92 18.34
N HIS A 115 -2.72 -6.27 19.21
CA HIS A 115 -2.46 -7.20 20.31
C HIS A 115 -2.13 -8.60 19.79
N LYS A 116 -2.91 -9.08 18.83
CA LYS A 116 -2.64 -10.37 18.16
C LYS A 116 -1.29 -10.37 17.45
N LEU A 117 -0.94 -9.28 16.77
CA LEU A 117 0.31 -9.15 16.04
C LEU A 117 1.52 -9.17 16.98
N LYS A 118 1.46 -8.48 18.12
CA LYS A 118 2.54 -8.48 19.12
C LYS A 118 2.79 -9.84 19.76
N ASN A 119 1.73 -10.63 19.93
CA ASN A 119 1.81 -11.92 20.61
C ASN A 119 2.10 -13.09 19.66
N ASN A 120 2.14 -12.85 18.35
CA ASN A 120 2.40 -13.90 17.37
C ASN A 120 3.89 -13.94 17.00
N THR A 121 4.55 -15.07 17.30
CA THR A 121 5.97 -15.29 16.99
C THR A 121 6.20 -16.01 15.65
N ALA A 122 5.14 -16.51 15.02
CA ALA A 122 5.22 -17.13 13.70
C ALA A 122 5.18 -16.09 12.58
N ALA A 123 5.61 -16.45 11.36
CA ALA A 123 5.46 -15.63 10.17
C ALA A 123 3.98 -15.28 9.97
N THR A 124 3.67 -13.98 10.02
CA THR A 124 2.30 -13.50 10.05
C THR A 124 1.98 -12.75 8.77
N GLY A 125 0.93 -13.19 8.08
CA GLY A 125 0.30 -12.45 7.00
C GLY A 125 -0.62 -11.36 7.57
N LEU A 126 -0.80 -10.30 6.81
CA LEU A 126 -1.69 -9.20 7.15
C LEU A 126 -2.90 -9.19 6.21
N GLY A 127 -4.08 -9.02 6.77
CA GLY A 127 -5.33 -8.85 6.03
C GLY A 127 -5.96 -7.50 6.35
N PHE A 128 -6.43 -6.79 5.32
CA PHE A 128 -7.08 -5.49 5.47
C PHE A 128 -8.46 -5.51 4.82
N ASP A 129 -9.44 -4.92 5.49
CA ASP A 129 -10.79 -4.80 4.96
C ASP A 129 -10.79 -4.00 3.65
N LYS A 130 -11.38 -4.54 2.60
CA LYS A 130 -11.47 -3.90 1.27
C LYS A 130 -12.21 -2.56 1.28
N ASN A 131 -13.07 -2.31 2.26
CA ASN A 131 -13.79 -1.05 2.41
C ASN A 131 -13.05 -0.02 3.28
N MET A 132 -11.90 -0.40 3.83
CA MET A 132 -11.02 0.51 4.55
C MET A 132 -10.52 1.61 3.61
N SER A 133 -10.47 2.85 4.10
CA SER A 133 -9.87 3.94 3.34
C SER A 133 -8.36 3.79 3.24
N PHE A 134 -7.77 4.37 2.20
CA PHE A 134 -6.32 4.37 2.05
C PHE A 134 -5.62 5.09 3.22
N GLU A 135 -6.25 6.12 3.79
CA GLU A 135 -5.74 6.80 5.00
C GLU A 135 -5.62 5.85 6.19
N GLU A 136 -6.67 5.08 6.47
CA GLU A 136 -6.66 4.08 7.55
C GLU A 136 -5.60 3.01 7.31
N TYR A 137 -5.48 2.52 6.08
CA TYR A 137 -4.46 1.55 5.69
C TYR A 137 -3.04 2.08 5.96
N ILE A 138 -2.73 3.29 5.54
CA ILE A 138 -1.42 3.91 5.77
C ILE A 138 -1.15 4.09 7.26
N GLN A 139 -2.14 4.48 8.06
CA GLN A 139 -2.00 4.60 9.51
C GLN A 139 -1.65 3.24 10.15
N TYR A 140 -2.29 2.15 9.73
CA TYR A 140 -1.91 0.81 10.17
C TYR A 140 -0.50 0.42 9.74
N LYS A 141 -0.12 0.72 8.51
CA LYS A 141 1.24 0.43 8.01
C LYS A 141 2.32 1.15 8.82
N ILE A 142 2.09 2.42 9.15
CA ILE A 142 3.00 3.21 9.99
C ILE A 142 3.12 2.59 11.39
N ALA A 143 1.99 2.26 12.01
CA ALA A 143 1.98 1.65 13.33
C ALA A 143 2.66 0.27 13.36
N ILE A 144 2.47 -0.55 12.32
CA ILE A 144 3.14 -1.85 12.18
C ILE A 144 4.66 -1.67 12.05
N GLN A 145 5.13 -0.70 11.27
CA GLN A 145 6.56 -0.40 11.16
C GLN A 145 7.18 -0.02 12.51
N GLN A 146 6.47 0.74 13.34
CA GLN A 146 6.93 1.13 14.67
C GLN A 146 7.11 -0.05 15.64
N LEU A 147 6.42 -1.17 15.40
CA LEU A 147 6.58 -2.39 16.19
C LEU A 147 7.87 -3.15 15.87
N ASN A 148 8.54 -2.83 14.79
CA ASN A 148 9.79 -3.45 14.34
C ASN A 148 9.76 -4.99 14.34
N LEU A 149 8.71 -5.57 13.77
CA LEU A 149 8.49 -7.01 13.73
C LEU A 149 9.37 -7.68 12.66
N GLN A 150 9.96 -8.82 13.01
CA GLN A 150 10.88 -9.53 12.11
C GLN A 150 10.18 -10.55 11.17
N ASN A 151 8.97 -10.97 11.51
CA ASN A 151 8.31 -12.13 10.89
C ASN A 151 6.99 -11.76 10.19
N VAL A 152 6.91 -10.59 9.58
CA VAL A 152 5.73 -10.18 8.80
C VAL A 152 5.92 -10.59 7.35
N SER A 153 4.95 -11.29 6.79
CA SER A 153 4.94 -11.69 5.38
C SER A 153 4.85 -10.47 4.45
N GLU A 154 5.45 -10.59 3.26
CA GLU A 154 5.30 -9.60 2.19
C GLU A 154 3.95 -9.69 1.47
N ALA A 155 3.17 -10.76 1.70
CA ALA A 155 1.82 -10.90 1.17
C ALA A 155 0.80 -10.19 2.05
N GLU A 156 0.04 -9.28 1.46
CA GLU A 156 -1.07 -8.58 2.11
C GLU A 156 -2.40 -8.96 1.43
N PHE A 157 -3.37 -9.33 2.25
CA PHE A 157 -4.68 -9.79 1.79
C PHE A 157 -5.72 -8.68 1.94
N ILE A 158 -6.46 -8.43 0.87
CA ILE A 158 -7.55 -7.44 0.83
C ILE A 158 -8.85 -8.23 0.68
N TYR A 159 -9.68 -8.25 1.71
CA TYR A 159 -10.86 -9.11 1.83
C TYR A 159 -12.17 -8.35 1.93
#